data_a8b28ba08154fb31dbd6fd49227a5902
#
_entry.id   a8b28ba08154fb31dbd6fd49227a5902
#
_cell.length_a   1.000
_cell.length_b   1.000
_cell.length_c   1.000
_cell.angle_alpha   90.00
_cell.angle_beta   90.00
_cell.angle_gamma   90.00
#
_symmetry.space_group_name_H-M   'P 1'
#
loop_
_entity.id
_entity.type
_entity.pdbx_description
1 polymer ?
#
loop_
_entity_poly.entity_id
_entity_poly.type
_entity_poly.pdbx_seq_one_letter_code
_entity_poly.pdbx_strand_id
1 'polypeptide(L)'
;MRATGSPEQMAAVLAAAMAAGINHVETAPAYGMAERHLGQALGALSARDPAAHADLVITSKLLPGCSLQEGQDQLRALLERLGLSRLHNLAVHGLNRPEHLSWALEGAGGELLTWALDSNLVGQVGFSSHGSNALIEQALASGRFSFCSLHVHLFDQTRLPIARAALQEGIGVLAISPADKGGRLYAPSPELLADCAPFHPLELAYRFLLDAGISTLTLGAEQPSDLALAQRLRGATPWLSDEHHAALSRLQAAGRERLGGEACGQCRACLPCPSAVPIPELLRLRNLAVGHGMNTFTKERYNLIGRAGHWWEELNASACQRCGDCLPRCPHQLPIPDLLADTHQRLAAAPRRRLWG
;
A
#
# COMPACT_ATOMS: atom_id res chain seq x y z
N MET A 1 0.51 5.43 -10.63
CA MET A 1 1.71 5.61 -11.48
C MET A 1 2.50 6.83 -11.04
N ARG A 2 3.82 6.85 -11.27
CA ARG A 2 4.70 8.00 -10.95
C ARG A 2 5.06 8.82 -12.20
N ALA A 3 4.76 8.31 -13.38
CA ALA A 3 4.95 8.96 -14.67
C ALA A 3 3.91 10.06 -14.90
N THR A 4 4.05 11.18 -14.18
CA THR A 4 3.08 12.29 -14.20
C THR A 4 3.64 13.57 -14.82
N GLY A 5 4.88 13.55 -15.30
CA GLY A 5 5.56 14.72 -15.86
C GLY A 5 5.02 15.12 -17.23
N SER A 6 4.70 14.15 -18.10
CA SER A 6 4.11 14.41 -19.41
C SER A 6 3.32 13.21 -19.95
N PRO A 7 2.45 13.42 -20.95
CA PRO A 7 1.76 12.33 -21.64
C PRO A 7 2.71 11.34 -22.32
N GLU A 8 3.83 11.81 -22.89
CA GLU A 8 4.85 11.00 -23.57
C GLU A 8 5.55 10.08 -22.57
N GLN A 9 5.89 10.60 -21.38
CA GLN A 9 6.44 9.80 -20.28
C GLN A 9 5.45 8.71 -19.86
N MET A 10 4.18 9.06 -19.70
CA MET A 10 3.12 8.10 -19.34
C MET A 10 2.98 7.02 -20.43
N ALA A 11 2.96 7.40 -21.70
CA ALA A 11 2.86 6.45 -22.82
C ALA A 11 4.07 5.51 -22.89
N ALA A 12 5.29 6.01 -22.67
CA ALA A 12 6.50 5.21 -22.64
C ALA A 12 6.49 4.18 -21.48
N VAL A 13 6.08 4.59 -20.29
CA VAL A 13 5.95 3.69 -19.13
C VAL A 13 4.84 2.66 -19.34
N LEU A 14 3.69 3.06 -19.90
CA LEU A 14 2.60 2.13 -20.22
C LEU A 14 3.05 1.08 -21.24
N ALA A 15 3.72 1.48 -22.31
CA ALA A 15 4.25 0.56 -23.31
C ALA A 15 5.26 -0.44 -22.72
N ALA A 16 6.16 0.03 -21.85
CA ALA A 16 7.12 -0.84 -21.17
C ALA A 16 6.44 -1.80 -20.17
N ALA A 17 5.38 -1.35 -19.49
CA ALA A 17 4.59 -2.19 -18.60
C ALA A 17 3.91 -3.33 -19.37
N MET A 18 3.28 -3.02 -20.49
CA MET A 18 2.65 -4.03 -21.37
C MET A 18 3.68 -5.03 -21.93
N ALA A 19 4.85 -4.54 -22.36
CA ALA A 19 5.95 -5.40 -22.81
C ALA A 19 6.46 -6.33 -21.70
N ALA A 20 6.40 -5.89 -20.42
CA ALA A 20 6.69 -6.72 -19.26
C ALA A 20 5.54 -7.68 -18.87
N GLY A 21 4.43 -7.68 -19.61
CA GLY A 21 3.24 -8.50 -19.31
C GLY A 21 2.34 -7.95 -18.22
N ILE A 22 2.50 -6.67 -17.88
CA ILE A 22 1.63 -5.99 -16.90
C ILE A 22 0.43 -5.41 -17.66
N ASN A 23 -0.75 -5.87 -17.31
CA ASN A 23 -2.01 -5.41 -17.91
C ASN A 23 -2.93 -4.65 -16.94
N HIS A 24 -2.55 -4.48 -15.67
CA HIS A 24 -3.34 -3.76 -14.68
C HIS A 24 -2.73 -2.38 -14.41
N VAL A 25 -3.50 -1.32 -14.66
CA VAL A 25 -3.11 0.07 -14.42
C VAL A 25 -4.00 0.67 -13.33
N GLU A 26 -3.36 1.24 -12.30
CA GLU A 26 -4.06 1.88 -11.18
C GLU A 26 -3.76 3.37 -11.15
N THR A 27 -4.81 4.18 -11.00
CA THR A 27 -4.74 5.63 -10.85
C THR A 27 -5.74 6.16 -9.80
N ALA A 28 -5.82 7.46 -9.65
CA ALA A 28 -6.86 8.14 -8.86
C ALA A 28 -6.90 9.64 -9.22
N PRO A 29 -8.04 10.33 -9.06
CA PRO A 29 -8.15 11.79 -9.22
C PRO A 29 -7.16 12.56 -8.34
N ALA A 30 -6.86 12.04 -7.14
CA ALA A 30 -5.91 12.63 -6.21
C ALA A 30 -4.43 12.52 -6.64
N TYR A 31 -4.12 11.87 -7.77
CA TYR A 31 -2.74 11.71 -8.25
C TYR A 31 -2.34 12.78 -9.28
N GLY A 32 -2.83 14.00 -9.11
CA GLY A 32 -2.49 15.14 -9.96
C GLY A 32 -2.88 14.92 -11.42
N MET A 33 -1.91 15.03 -12.34
CA MET A 33 -2.14 14.89 -13.78
C MET A 33 -2.23 13.43 -14.28
N ALA A 34 -2.07 12.44 -13.39
CA ALA A 34 -1.95 11.03 -13.78
C ALA A 34 -3.11 10.53 -14.64
N GLU A 35 -4.39 10.85 -14.30
CA GLU A 35 -5.54 10.41 -15.09
C GLU A 35 -5.57 11.03 -16.48
N ARG A 36 -5.24 12.31 -16.61
CA ARG A 36 -5.24 13.00 -17.92
C ARG A 36 -4.15 12.46 -18.85
N HIS A 37 -2.93 12.28 -18.32
CA HIS A 37 -1.83 11.72 -19.10
C HIS A 37 -2.11 10.25 -19.47
N LEU A 38 -2.69 9.48 -18.54
CA LEU A 38 -3.10 8.10 -18.81
C LEU A 38 -4.19 8.05 -19.90
N GLY A 39 -5.21 8.89 -19.83
CA GLY A 39 -6.28 8.95 -20.85
C GLY A 39 -5.73 9.24 -22.24
N GLN A 40 -4.78 10.18 -22.36
CA GLN A 40 -4.10 10.45 -23.65
C GLN A 40 -3.31 9.24 -24.15
N ALA A 41 -2.58 8.55 -23.24
CA ALA A 41 -1.83 7.34 -23.58
C ALA A 41 -2.77 6.19 -24.01
N LEU A 42 -3.90 6.00 -23.31
CA LEU A 42 -4.92 5.00 -23.65
C LEU A 42 -5.58 5.31 -25.00
N GLY A 43 -5.93 6.57 -25.28
CA GLY A 43 -6.49 6.98 -26.57
C GLY A 43 -5.52 6.72 -27.72
N ALA A 44 -4.24 7.06 -27.56
CA ALA A 44 -3.21 6.76 -28.56
C ALA A 44 -3.00 5.24 -28.74
N LEU A 45 -3.05 4.46 -27.66
CA LEU A 45 -2.97 3.00 -27.72
C LEU A 45 -4.19 2.42 -28.44
N SER A 46 -5.40 2.83 -28.09
CA SER A 46 -6.64 2.35 -28.70
C SER A 46 -6.67 2.60 -30.21
N ALA A 47 -6.17 3.76 -30.67
CA ALA A 47 -6.08 4.08 -32.07
C ALA A 47 -5.05 3.22 -32.84
N ARG A 48 -3.96 2.84 -32.18
CA ARG A 48 -2.85 2.06 -32.78
C ARG A 48 -3.07 0.56 -32.68
N ASP A 49 -3.52 0.08 -31.55
CA ASP A 49 -3.68 -1.35 -31.21
C ASP A 49 -4.90 -1.53 -30.27
N PRO A 50 -6.11 -1.62 -30.84
CA PRO A 50 -7.33 -1.78 -30.07
C PRO A 50 -7.36 -3.06 -29.23
N ALA A 51 -6.72 -4.15 -29.69
CA ALA A 51 -6.67 -5.41 -28.97
C ALA A 51 -5.84 -5.27 -27.69
N ALA A 52 -4.64 -4.72 -27.80
CA ALA A 52 -3.78 -4.45 -26.63
C ALA A 52 -4.43 -3.45 -25.65
N HIS A 53 -5.21 -2.48 -26.15
CA HIS A 53 -5.99 -1.60 -25.28
C HIS A 53 -7.09 -2.37 -24.53
N ALA A 54 -7.78 -3.30 -25.19
CA ALA A 54 -8.86 -4.10 -24.59
C ALA A 54 -8.35 -5.07 -23.49
N ASP A 55 -7.09 -5.48 -23.55
CA ASP A 55 -6.46 -6.36 -22.55
C ASP A 55 -6.11 -5.63 -21.24
N LEU A 56 -6.19 -4.30 -21.22
CA LEU A 56 -5.86 -3.52 -20.04
C LEU A 56 -7.00 -3.50 -19.02
N VAL A 57 -6.67 -3.75 -17.79
CA VAL A 57 -7.57 -3.57 -16.62
C VAL A 57 -7.26 -2.22 -15.97
N ILE A 58 -8.22 -1.31 -15.95
CA ILE A 58 -8.03 0.03 -15.38
C ILE A 58 -8.78 0.13 -14.06
N THR A 59 -8.06 0.52 -13.01
CA THR A 59 -8.60 0.84 -11.68
C THR A 59 -8.44 2.32 -11.39
N SER A 60 -9.52 2.99 -11.00
CA SER A 60 -9.46 4.32 -10.41
C SER A 60 -10.28 4.39 -9.11
N LYS A 61 -10.33 5.54 -8.46
CA LYS A 61 -10.83 5.65 -7.09
C LYS A 61 -11.67 6.92 -6.90
N LEU A 62 -12.61 6.87 -5.94
CA LEU A 62 -13.32 8.03 -5.42
C LEU A 62 -13.15 8.13 -3.90
N LEU A 63 -12.96 9.35 -3.40
CA LEU A 63 -12.89 9.59 -1.95
C LEU A 63 -14.25 9.33 -1.31
N PRO A 64 -14.28 8.75 -0.09
CA PRO A 64 -15.53 8.60 0.66
C PRO A 64 -16.04 9.96 1.16
N GLY A 65 -17.36 10.05 1.42
CA GLY A 65 -18.00 11.20 2.07
C GLY A 65 -18.75 12.15 1.14
N CYS A 66 -18.69 11.96 -0.20
CA CYS A 66 -19.49 12.76 -1.13
C CYS A 66 -20.97 12.34 -1.11
N SER A 67 -21.86 13.24 -1.53
CA SER A 67 -23.25 12.92 -1.84
C SER A 67 -23.37 12.02 -3.08
N LEU A 68 -24.52 11.41 -3.29
CA LEU A 68 -24.79 10.59 -4.49
C LEU A 68 -24.55 11.38 -5.77
N GLN A 69 -25.10 12.59 -5.88
CA GLN A 69 -24.96 13.41 -7.08
C GLN A 69 -23.51 13.81 -7.35
N GLU A 70 -22.79 14.27 -6.33
CA GLU A 70 -21.36 14.60 -6.46
C GLU A 70 -20.53 13.40 -6.88
N GLY A 71 -20.81 12.21 -6.31
CA GLY A 71 -20.12 10.99 -6.67
C GLY A 71 -20.38 10.56 -8.11
N GLN A 72 -21.63 10.70 -8.59
CA GLN A 72 -21.99 10.44 -9.99
C GLN A 72 -21.25 11.37 -10.94
N ASP A 73 -21.19 12.67 -10.61
CA ASP A 73 -20.49 13.65 -11.45
C ASP A 73 -18.97 13.42 -11.43
N GLN A 74 -18.40 13.07 -10.29
CA GLN A 74 -17.00 12.70 -10.18
C GLN A 74 -16.67 11.45 -11.00
N LEU A 75 -17.52 10.41 -10.98
CA LEU A 75 -17.31 9.21 -11.80
C LEU A 75 -17.39 9.50 -13.29
N ARG A 76 -18.38 10.30 -13.75
CA ARG A 76 -18.48 10.70 -15.15
C ARG A 76 -17.23 11.49 -15.59
N ALA A 77 -16.82 12.47 -14.80
CA ALA A 77 -15.62 13.26 -15.07
C ALA A 77 -14.32 12.42 -15.06
N LEU A 78 -14.25 11.38 -14.23
CA LEU A 78 -13.15 10.41 -14.21
C LEU A 78 -13.10 9.60 -15.51
N LEU A 79 -14.22 9.07 -15.95
CA LEU A 79 -14.33 8.33 -17.21
C LEU A 79 -13.96 9.21 -18.42
N GLU A 80 -14.42 10.46 -18.45
CA GLU A 80 -14.06 11.44 -19.48
C GLU A 80 -12.56 11.70 -19.50
N ARG A 81 -11.92 11.96 -18.33
CA ARG A 81 -10.46 12.17 -18.26
C ARG A 81 -9.65 10.99 -18.76
N LEU A 82 -10.14 9.76 -18.53
CA LEU A 82 -9.49 8.52 -18.98
C LEU A 82 -9.85 8.15 -20.42
N GLY A 83 -10.85 8.80 -21.03
CA GLY A 83 -11.36 8.45 -22.37
C GLY A 83 -12.02 7.07 -22.41
N LEU A 84 -12.64 6.65 -21.30
CA LEU A 84 -13.27 5.35 -21.15
C LEU A 84 -14.79 5.47 -21.06
N SER A 85 -15.52 4.56 -21.72
CA SER A 85 -16.98 4.41 -21.54
C SER A 85 -17.32 3.63 -20.25
N ARG A 86 -16.40 2.80 -19.77
CA ARG A 86 -16.54 1.95 -18.58
C ARG A 86 -15.20 1.77 -17.89
N LEU A 87 -15.20 1.84 -16.57
CA LEU A 87 -14.07 1.50 -15.73
C LEU A 87 -14.12 0.02 -15.35
N HIS A 88 -12.99 -0.68 -15.36
CA HIS A 88 -12.95 -2.06 -14.90
C HIS A 88 -13.19 -2.15 -13.39
N ASN A 89 -12.46 -1.36 -12.61
CA ASN A 89 -12.50 -1.41 -11.16
C ASN A 89 -12.60 -0.01 -10.56
N LEU A 90 -13.57 0.22 -9.69
CA LEU A 90 -13.72 1.43 -8.90
C LEU A 90 -13.45 1.12 -7.42
N ALA A 91 -12.53 1.84 -6.79
CA ALA A 91 -12.25 1.69 -5.36
C ALA A 91 -12.71 2.90 -4.54
N VAL A 92 -13.25 2.65 -3.35
CA VAL A 92 -13.34 3.67 -2.30
C VAL A 92 -11.93 4.02 -1.86
N HIS A 93 -11.51 5.28 -2.05
CA HIS A 93 -10.14 5.73 -1.83
C HIS A 93 -9.87 6.07 -0.37
N GLY A 94 -9.29 5.14 0.37
CA GLY A 94 -8.96 5.32 1.78
C GLY A 94 -10.15 5.11 2.71
N LEU A 95 -10.74 3.93 2.69
CA LEU A 95 -11.69 3.46 3.69
C LEU A 95 -10.92 3.24 5.00
N ASN A 96 -10.69 4.33 5.77
CA ASN A 96 -9.76 4.35 6.89
C ASN A 96 -10.44 4.58 8.25
N ARG A 97 -11.73 4.92 8.26
CA ARG A 97 -12.52 5.22 9.45
C ARG A 97 -13.88 4.53 9.38
N PRO A 98 -14.55 4.27 10.51
CA PRO A 98 -15.88 3.65 10.53
C PRO A 98 -16.91 4.43 9.69
N GLU A 99 -16.83 5.78 9.68
CA GLU A 99 -17.74 6.63 8.91
C GLU A 99 -17.60 6.42 7.41
N HIS A 100 -16.38 6.09 6.93
CA HIS A 100 -16.14 5.75 5.52
C HIS A 100 -16.79 4.41 5.15
N LEU A 101 -16.79 3.45 6.08
CA LEU A 101 -17.46 2.17 5.89
C LEU A 101 -18.97 2.33 5.86
N SER A 102 -19.55 3.03 6.83
CA SER A 102 -20.99 3.31 6.86
C SER A 102 -21.44 4.06 5.60
N TRP A 103 -20.67 5.06 5.14
CA TRP A 103 -20.93 5.75 3.88
C TRP A 103 -20.96 4.79 2.70
N ALA A 104 -20.01 3.85 2.61
CA ALA A 104 -19.88 2.93 1.48
C ALA A 104 -20.94 1.81 1.49
N LEU A 105 -21.49 1.44 2.64
CA LEU A 105 -22.44 0.34 2.79
C LEU A 105 -23.90 0.82 2.81
N GLU A 106 -24.21 1.83 3.61
CA GLU A 106 -25.57 2.22 3.99
C GLU A 106 -25.97 3.65 3.56
N GLY A 107 -24.97 4.48 3.19
CA GLY A 107 -25.20 5.88 2.84
C GLY A 107 -25.12 6.15 1.35
N ALA A 108 -24.91 7.42 1.03
CA ALA A 108 -24.81 7.90 -0.36
C ALA A 108 -23.74 7.17 -1.19
N GLY A 109 -22.69 6.67 -0.55
CA GLY A 109 -21.68 5.83 -1.21
C GLY A 109 -22.21 4.46 -1.60
N GLY A 110 -23.02 3.82 -0.75
CA GLY A 110 -23.67 2.54 -1.06
C GLY A 110 -24.57 2.67 -2.28
N GLU A 111 -25.39 3.74 -2.34
CA GLU A 111 -26.23 4.08 -3.49
C GLU A 111 -25.39 4.38 -4.75
N LEU A 112 -24.30 5.14 -4.61
CA LEU A 112 -23.38 5.47 -5.69
C LEU A 112 -22.73 4.22 -6.31
N LEU A 113 -22.22 3.32 -5.46
CA LEU A 113 -21.57 2.09 -5.92
C LEU A 113 -22.56 1.15 -6.60
N THR A 114 -23.79 1.06 -6.09
CA THR A 114 -24.87 0.29 -6.72
C THR A 114 -25.24 0.89 -8.08
N TRP A 115 -25.49 2.19 -8.13
CA TRP A 115 -25.80 2.89 -9.37
C TRP A 115 -24.68 2.72 -10.43
N ALA A 116 -23.41 2.80 -10.02
CA ALA A 116 -22.29 2.67 -10.94
C ALA A 116 -22.20 1.27 -11.57
N LEU A 117 -22.53 0.23 -10.79
CA LEU A 117 -22.62 -1.14 -11.29
C LEU A 117 -23.84 -1.35 -12.20
N ASP A 118 -25.04 -0.94 -11.75
CA ASP A 118 -26.30 -1.11 -12.48
C ASP A 118 -26.31 -0.34 -13.81
N SER A 119 -25.68 0.84 -13.83
CA SER A 119 -25.49 1.64 -15.05
C SER A 119 -24.38 1.10 -15.98
N ASN A 120 -23.74 -0.01 -15.62
CA ASN A 120 -22.61 -0.62 -16.34
C ASN A 120 -21.42 0.33 -16.59
N LEU A 121 -21.30 1.40 -15.79
CA LEU A 121 -20.17 2.33 -15.83
C LEU A 121 -18.92 1.75 -15.16
N VAL A 122 -19.11 0.77 -14.28
CA VAL A 122 -18.05 0.11 -13.51
C VAL A 122 -18.26 -1.40 -13.57
N GLY A 123 -17.16 -2.16 -13.68
CA GLY A 123 -17.20 -3.62 -13.70
C GLY A 123 -17.24 -4.23 -12.30
N GLN A 124 -16.39 -3.72 -11.41
CA GLN A 124 -16.26 -4.20 -10.03
C GLN A 124 -16.02 -3.04 -9.07
N VAL A 125 -16.43 -3.22 -7.81
CA VAL A 125 -16.18 -2.25 -6.75
C VAL A 125 -15.28 -2.86 -5.66
N GLY A 126 -14.41 -2.03 -5.11
CA GLY A 126 -13.49 -2.41 -4.05
C GLY A 126 -13.13 -1.23 -3.16
N PHE A 127 -12.10 -1.38 -2.36
CA PHE A 127 -11.61 -0.29 -1.51
C PHE A 127 -10.09 -0.33 -1.35
N SER A 128 -9.49 0.81 -1.01
CA SER A 128 -8.14 0.89 -0.47
C SER A 128 -8.19 1.31 0.99
N SER A 129 -7.30 0.78 1.83
CA SER A 129 -7.32 1.10 3.25
C SER A 129 -5.95 1.20 3.90
N HIS A 130 -5.82 2.20 4.77
CA HIS A 130 -4.79 2.35 5.80
C HIS A 130 -5.37 2.16 7.22
N GLY A 131 -6.67 1.90 7.34
CA GLY A 131 -7.39 1.76 8.59
C GLY A 131 -6.95 0.57 9.43
N SER A 132 -7.59 0.38 10.56
CA SER A 132 -7.33 -0.75 11.45
C SER A 132 -7.65 -2.10 10.78
N ASN A 133 -7.02 -3.17 11.26
CA ASN A 133 -7.33 -4.51 10.79
C ASN A 133 -8.83 -4.86 10.97
N ALA A 134 -9.40 -4.51 12.12
CA ALA A 134 -10.82 -4.74 12.40
C ALA A 134 -11.75 -4.03 11.40
N LEU A 135 -11.42 -2.80 10.99
CA LEU A 135 -12.19 -2.09 9.98
C LEU A 135 -12.09 -2.76 8.59
N ILE A 136 -10.89 -3.22 8.23
CA ILE A 136 -10.67 -3.94 6.97
C ILE A 136 -11.46 -5.26 6.97
N GLU A 137 -11.42 -6.02 8.06
CA GLU A 137 -12.17 -7.27 8.22
C GLU A 137 -13.69 -7.03 8.13
N GLN A 138 -14.22 -5.96 8.76
CA GLN A 138 -15.63 -5.59 8.63
C GLN A 138 -16.00 -5.24 7.18
N ALA A 139 -15.14 -4.49 6.47
CA ALA A 139 -15.38 -4.17 5.07
C ALA A 139 -15.39 -5.42 4.18
N LEU A 140 -14.47 -6.36 4.40
CA LEU A 140 -14.43 -7.63 3.67
C LEU A 140 -15.65 -8.50 3.98
N ALA A 141 -16.03 -8.60 5.25
CA ALA A 141 -17.20 -9.39 5.68
C ALA A 141 -18.54 -8.83 5.18
N SER A 142 -18.59 -7.58 4.72
CA SER A 142 -19.83 -6.97 4.19
C SER A 142 -20.34 -7.61 2.90
N GLY A 143 -19.51 -8.37 2.19
CA GLY A 143 -19.83 -8.95 0.87
C GLY A 143 -19.98 -7.90 -0.25
N ARG A 144 -19.71 -6.61 0.03
CA ARG A 144 -19.89 -5.51 -0.92
C ARG A 144 -18.76 -5.41 -1.93
N PHE A 145 -17.55 -5.82 -1.57
CA PHE A 145 -16.34 -5.52 -2.31
C PHE A 145 -15.75 -6.78 -2.95
N SER A 146 -15.43 -6.70 -4.24
CA SER A 146 -14.80 -7.78 -5.01
C SER A 146 -13.27 -7.74 -4.93
N PHE A 147 -12.70 -6.62 -4.47
CA PHE A 147 -11.24 -6.48 -4.29
C PHE A 147 -10.91 -5.46 -3.20
N CYS A 148 -9.70 -5.57 -2.68
CA CYS A 148 -9.14 -4.59 -1.76
C CYS A 148 -7.69 -4.26 -2.09
N SER A 149 -7.29 -3.02 -1.81
CA SER A 149 -5.91 -2.56 -1.94
C SER A 149 -5.34 -2.30 -0.55
N LEU A 150 -4.36 -3.09 -0.13
CA LEU A 150 -3.86 -3.13 1.24
C LEU A 150 -2.34 -2.89 1.29
N HIS A 151 -1.88 -2.35 2.42
CA HIS A 151 -0.47 -2.36 2.78
C HIS A 151 -0.08 -3.74 3.31
N VAL A 152 0.42 -4.59 2.42
CA VAL A 152 1.04 -5.88 2.73
C VAL A 152 2.43 -5.86 2.15
N HIS A 153 3.46 -6.01 2.99
CA HIS A 153 4.86 -5.86 2.58
C HIS A 153 5.72 -6.90 3.26
N LEU A 154 6.88 -7.21 2.69
CA LEU A 154 7.88 -8.09 3.32
C LEU A 154 8.23 -7.62 4.75
N PHE A 155 8.32 -6.30 4.97
CA PHE A 155 8.65 -5.67 6.26
C PHE A 155 7.42 -5.18 7.04
N ASP A 156 6.21 -5.51 6.59
CA ASP A 156 4.95 -5.26 7.31
C ASP A 156 3.94 -6.33 6.93
N GLN A 157 3.94 -7.42 7.67
CA GLN A 157 3.10 -8.60 7.40
C GLN A 157 1.83 -8.62 8.27
N THR A 158 1.54 -7.55 9.01
CA THR A 158 0.40 -7.49 9.95
C THR A 158 -0.95 -7.73 9.28
N ARG A 159 -1.07 -7.43 7.99
CA ARG A 159 -2.29 -7.66 7.18
C ARG A 159 -2.22 -8.90 6.29
N LEU A 160 -1.13 -9.65 6.33
CA LEU A 160 -1.01 -10.85 5.50
C LEU A 160 -2.08 -11.92 5.83
N PRO A 161 -2.45 -12.18 7.10
CA PRO A 161 -3.55 -13.08 7.42
C PRO A 161 -4.88 -12.62 6.82
N ILE A 162 -5.20 -11.32 6.91
CA ILE A 162 -6.42 -10.73 6.34
C ILE A 162 -6.42 -10.86 4.82
N ALA A 163 -5.29 -10.56 4.17
CA ALA A 163 -5.15 -10.70 2.73
C ALA A 163 -5.37 -12.15 2.27
N ARG A 164 -4.83 -13.13 3.00
CA ARG A 164 -5.05 -14.55 2.71
C ARG A 164 -6.51 -14.98 2.88
N ALA A 165 -7.17 -14.51 3.94
CA ALA A 165 -8.60 -14.77 4.15
C ALA A 165 -9.43 -14.17 3.01
N ALA A 166 -9.16 -12.93 2.59
CA ALA A 166 -9.84 -12.31 1.46
C ALA A 166 -9.67 -13.12 0.16
N LEU A 167 -8.45 -13.60 -0.12
CA LEU A 167 -8.16 -14.42 -1.30
C LEU A 167 -8.90 -15.75 -1.27
N GLN A 168 -9.04 -16.38 -0.10
CA GLN A 168 -9.81 -17.63 0.06
C GLN A 168 -11.31 -17.43 -0.21
N GLU A 169 -11.85 -16.26 0.08
CA GLU A 169 -13.22 -15.85 -0.24
C GLU A 169 -13.38 -15.32 -1.68
N GLY A 170 -12.35 -15.42 -2.53
CA GLY A 170 -12.39 -14.95 -3.92
C GLY A 170 -12.28 -13.44 -4.08
N ILE A 171 -11.96 -12.70 -3.02
CA ILE A 171 -11.74 -11.24 -3.06
C ILE A 171 -10.30 -10.96 -3.51
N GLY A 172 -10.16 -10.20 -4.60
CA GLY A 172 -8.84 -9.83 -5.12
C GLY A 172 -8.06 -8.92 -4.16
N VAL A 173 -6.76 -9.18 -3.99
CA VAL A 173 -5.89 -8.35 -3.13
C VAL A 173 -4.79 -7.69 -3.94
N LEU A 174 -4.73 -6.36 -3.86
CA LEU A 174 -3.71 -5.52 -4.45
C LEU A 174 -2.76 -5.03 -3.35
N ALA A 175 -1.47 -5.39 -3.40
CA ALA A 175 -0.48 -4.83 -2.47
C ALA A 175 -0.05 -3.42 -2.92
N ILE A 176 -0.28 -2.42 -2.06
CA ILE A 176 -0.02 -1.01 -2.39
C ILE A 176 1.46 -0.68 -2.20
N SER A 177 2.12 -0.23 -3.27
CA SER A 177 3.46 0.38 -3.26
C SER A 177 4.51 -0.44 -2.49
N PRO A 178 4.72 -1.72 -2.78
CA PRO A 178 5.67 -2.55 -2.03
C PRO A 178 7.12 -2.06 -2.16
N ALA A 179 7.48 -1.40 -3.25
CA ALA A 179 8.82 -0.83 -3.44
C ALA A 179 9.06 0.44 -2.59
N ASP A 180 8.07 1.32 -2.49
CA ASP A 180 8.20 2.62 -1.82
C ASP A 180 7.74 2.53 -0.36
N LYS A 181 6.45 2.30 -0.14
CA LYS A 181 5.86 2.24 1.19
C LYS A 181 6.26 0.97 1.97
N GLY A 182 6.73 -0.06 1.27
CA GLY A 182 7.29 -1.27 1.84
C GLY A 182 8.73 -1.14 2.33
N GLY A 183 9.37 0.05 2.20
CA GLY A 183 10.71 0.28 2.73
C GLY A 183 11.67 1.07 1.84
N ARG A 184 11.19 1.74 0.79
CA ARG A 184 12.05 2.38 -0.24
C ARG A 184 13.05 1.40 -0.84
N LEU A 185 12.59 0.21 -1.16
CA LEU A 185 13.45 -0.91 -1.55
C LEU A 185 14.17 -0.72 -2.89
N TYR A 186 13.88 0.33 -3.63
CA TYR A 186 14.66 0.77 -4.80
C TYR A 186 15.95 1.53 -4.41
N ALA A 187 16.07 1.97 -3.15
CA ALA A 187 17.25 2.61 -2.59
C ALA A 187 17.54 2.04 -1.18
N PRO A 188 17.87 0.73 -1.08
CA PRO A 188 18.07 0.05 0.19
C PRO A 188 19.36 0.51 0.88
N SER A 189 19.42 0.31 2.20
CA SER A 189 20.65 0.50 2.96
C SER A 189 21.70 -0.55 2.61
N PRO A 190 23.01 -0.28 2.84
CA PRO A 190 24.06 -1.29 2.67
C PRO A 190 23.83 -2.55 3.50
N GLU A 191 23.33 -2.38 4.74
CA GLU A 191 23.01 -3.49 5.65
C GLU A 191 21.90 -4.37 5.07
N LEU A 192 20.84 -3.74 4.55
CA LEU A 192 19.73 -4.46 3.95
C LEU A 192 20.15 -5.21 2.68
N LEU A 193 21.03 -4.62 1.85
CA LEU A 193 21.61 -5.28 0.69
C LEU A 193 22.40 -6.51 1.09
N ALA A 194 23.25 -6.41 2.11
CA ALA A 194 24.05 -7.51 2.62
C ALA A 194 23.19 -8.65 3.17
N ASP A 195 22.18 -8.33 3.96
CA ASP A 195 21.26 -9.32 4.56
C ASP A 195 20.45 -10.09 3.50
N CYS A 196 20.11 -9.44 2.40
CA CYS A 196 19.33 -10.04 1.30
C CYS A 196 20.18 -10.80 0.27
N ALA A 197 21.51 -10.66 0.30
CA ALA A 197 22.39 -11.27 -0.71
C ALA A 197 22.11 -12.78 -0.90
N PRO A 198 22.19 -13.32 -2.15
CA PRO A 198 22.61 -12.64 -3.38
C PRO A 198 21.52 -11.80 -4.07
N PHE A 199 20.31 -11.74 -3.51
CA PHE A 199 19.17 -11.07 -4.12
C PHE A 199 19.09 -9.61 -3.72
N HIS A 200 18.51 -8.81 -4.60
CA HIS A 200 18.14 -7.44 -4.25
C HIS A 200 16.89 -7.43 -3.33
N PRO A 201 16.83 -6.56 -2.29
CA PRO A 201 15.69 -6.50 -1.37
C PRO A 201 14.32 -6.32 -2.06
N LEU A 202 14.28 -5.54 -3.14
CA LEU A 202 13.08 -5.33 -3.94
C LEU A 202 12.61 -6.61 -4.63
N GLU A 203 13.54 -7.43 -5.12
CA GLU A 203 13.21 -8.72 -5.73
C GLU A 203 12.62 -9.67 -4.70
N LEU A 204 13.26 -9.81 -3.53
CA LEU A 204 12.73 -10.64 -2.44
C LEU A 204 11.34 -10.18 -2.00
N ALA A 205 11.10 -8.87 -1.92
CA ALA A 205 9.80 -8.33 -1.52
C ALA A 205 8.69 -8.65 -2.55
N TYR A 206 8.98 -8.55 -3.84
CA TYR A 206 8.00 -8.89 -4.88
C TYR A 206 7.71 -10.39 -4.92
N ARG A 207 8.77 -11.22 -4.90
CA ARG A 207 8.65 -12.68 -4.88
C ARG A 207 7.89 -13.16 -3.64
N PHE A 208 8.18 -12.61 -2.47
CA PHE A 208 7.48 -12.91 -1.23
C PHE A 208 5.96 -12.65 -1.32
N LEU A 209 5.56 -11.51 -1.90
CA LEU A 209 4.14 -11.17 -2.03
C LEU A 209 3.43 -12.05 -3.07
N LEU A 210 4.09 -12.35 -4.18
CA LEU A 210 3.54 -13.22 -5.23
C LEU A 210 3.42 -14.67 -4.73
N ASP A 211 4.41 -15.16 -3.98
CA ASP A 211 4.39 -16.48 -3.35
C ASP A 211 3.29 -16.59 -2.28
N ALA A 212 3.01 -15.51 -1.58
CA ALA A 212 1.90 -15.42 -0.63
C ALA A 212 0.50 -15.43 -1.30
N GLY A 213 0.43 -15.45 -2.63
CA GLY A 213 -0.80 -15.48 -3.42
C GLY A 213 -1.45 -14.12 -3.65
N ILE A 214 -0.75 -13.00 -3.33
CA ILE A 214 -1.28 -11.64 -3.59
C ILE A 214 -1.56 -11.49 -5.08
N SER A 215 -2.80 -11.08 -5.41
CA SER A 215 -3.30 -11.07 -6.79
C SER A 215 -2.49 -10.16 -7.71
N THR A 216 -2.07 -9.00 -7.22
CA THR A 216 -1.27 -8.04 -7.98
C THR A 216 -0.53 -7.05 -7.08
N LEU A 217 0.53 -6.45 -7.61
CA LEU A 217 1.38 -5.49 -6.90
C LEU A 217 1.37 -4.15 -7.64
N THR A 218 1.26 -3.02 -6.91
CA THR A 218 1.43 -1.73 -7.56
C THR A 218 2.91 -1.38 -7.73
N LEU A 219 3.31 -1.17 -8.97
CA LEU A 219 4.65 -0.71 -9.35
C LEU A 219 4.61 0.78 -9.63
N GLY A 220 5.35 1.56 -8.87
CA GLY A 220 5.43 3.01 -9.04
C GLY A 220 6.50 3.40 -10.03
N ALA A 221 6.35 3.04 -11.32
CA ALA A 221 7.31 3.41 -12.36
C ALA A 221 7.18 4.89 -12.75
N GLU A 222 8.32 5.56 -12.89
CA GLU A 222 8.48 6.91 -13.43
C GLU A 222 9.04 6.87 -14.84
N GLN A 223 9.89 5.88 -15.14
CA GLN A 223 10.51 5.65 -16.44
C GLN A 223 10.49 4.15 -16.79
N PRO A 224 10.62 3.79 -18.07
CA PRO A 224 10.60 2.40 -18.52
C PRO A 224 11.57 1.46 -17.80
N SER A 225 12.78 1.93 -17.48
CA SER A 225 13.80 1.14 -16.76
C SER A 225 13.38 0.71 -15.35
N ASP A 226 12.44 1.41 -14.71
CA ASP A 226 11.92 1.04 -13.39
C ASP A 226 11.12 -0.28 -13.42
N LEU A 227 10.74 -0.75 -14.62
CA LEU A 227 10.02 -2.00 -14.83
C LEU A 227 10.93 -3.19 -15.16
N ALA A 228 12.26 -3.00 -15.21
CA ALA A 228 13.21 -4.05 -15.56
C ALA A 228 13.12 -5.29 -14.65
N LEU A 229 12.86 -5.09 -13.35
CA LEU A 229 12.66 -6.20 -12.43
C LEU A 229 11.37 -6.97 -12.75
N ALA A 230 10.25 -6.29 -12.99
CA ALA A 230 8.99 -6.93 -13.35
C ALA A 230 9.14 -7.77 -14.63
N GLN A 231 9.86 -7.25 -15.61
CA GLN A 231 10.17 -8.00 -16.85
C GLN A 231 10.97 -9.27 -16.57
N ARG A 232 11.96 -9.22 -15.68
CA ARG A 232 12.75 -10.44 -15.28
C ARG A 232 11.91 -11.44 -14.51
N LEU A 233 10.91 -10.99 -13.73
CA LEU A 233 10.04 -11.86 -12.94
C LEU A 233 8.93 -12.51 -13.77
N ARG A 234 8.70 -12.05 -15.01
CA ARG A 234 7.66 -12.60 -15.88
C ARG A 234 7.87 -14.09 -16.12
N GLY A 235 6.87 -14.90 -15.74
CA GLY A 235 6.90 -16.35 -15.90
C GLY A 235 7.79 -17.10 -14.90
N ALA A 236 8.33 -16.42 -13.89
CA ALA A 236 9.13 -17.07 -12.85
C ALA A 236 8.24 -17.98 -11.99
N THR A 237 8.59 -19.28 -11.93
CA THR A 237 7.94 -20.30 -11.09
C THR A 237 8.95 -21.31 -10.61
N PRO A 238 8.97 -21.68 -9.31
CA PRO A 238 8.21 -21.07 -8.23
C PRO A 238 8.65 -19.63 -7.96
N TRP A 239 7.80 -18.86 -7.29
CA TRP A 239 8.15 -17.48 -6.90
C TRP A 239 9.34 -17.44 -5.94
N LEU A 240 9.38 -18.36 -4.95
CA LEU A 240 10.48 -18.54 -4.01
C LEU A 240 11.11 -19.92 -4.19
N SER A 241 12.41 -19.96 -4.53
CA SER A 241 13.24 -21.16 -4.44
C SER A 241 13.81 -21.33 -3.03
N ASP A 242 14.46 -22.48 -2.75
CA ASP A 242 15.15 -22.71 -1.48
C ASP A 242 16.19 -21.63 -1.16
N GLU A 243 16.87 -21.08 -2.18
CA GLU A 243 17.84 -20.00 -2.01
C GLU A 243 17.16 -18.69 -1.58
N HIS A 244 15.98 -18.39 -2.12
CA HIS A 244 15.17 -17.24 -1.67
C HIS A 244 14.71 -17.43 -0.24
N HIS A 245 14.22 -18.62 0.14
CA HIS A 245 13.85 -18.93 1.52
C HIS A 245 15.04 -18.81 2.48
N ALA A 246 16.21 -19.26 2.09
CA ALA A 246 17.43 -19.09 2.88
C ALA A 246 17.80 -17.61 3.05
N ALA A 247 17.68 -16.79 1.99
CA ALA A 247 17.92 -15.35 2.08
C ALA A 247 16.92 -14.64 3.00
N LEU A 248 15.62 -14.96 2.90
CA LEU A 248 14.60 -14.43 3.80
C LEU A 248 14.85 -14.82 5.27
N SER A 249 15.30 -16.05 5.51
CA SER A 249 15.65 -16.53 6.86
C SER A 249 16.84 -15.78 7.44
N ARG A 250 17.90 -15.56 6.62
CA ARG A 250 19.07 -14.75 7.04
C ARG A 250 18.67 -13.30 7.36
N LEU A 251 17.86 -12.68 6.49
CA LEU A 251 17.33 -11.32 6.70
C LEU A 251 16.60 -11.19 8.03
N GLN A 252 15.73 -12.16 8.36
CA GLN A 252 15.00 -12.17 9.64
C GLN A 252 15.94 -12.42 10.83
N ALA A 253 16.93 -13.30 10.69
CA ALA A 253 17.89 -13.60 11.74
C ALA A 253 18.77 -12.38 12.06
N ALA A 254 19.31 -11.72 11.03
CA ALA A 254 20.13 -10.52 11.18
C ALA A 254 19.35 -9.36 11.82
N GLY A 255 18.09 -9.16 11.44
CA GLY A 255 17.22 -8.16 12.06
C GLY A 255 16.97 -8.45 13.55
N ARG A 256 16.70 -9.70 13.90
CA ARG A 256 16.53 -10.11 15.31
C ARG A 256 17.82 -9.96 16.13
N GLU A 257 18.95 -10.32 15.56
CA GLU A 257 20.26 -10.18 16.23
C GLU A 257 20.55 -8.72 16.59
N ARG A 258 20.37 -7.78 15.62
CA ARG A 258 20.61 -6.34 15.87
C ARG A 258 19.63 -5.71 16.86
N LEU A 259 18.39 -6.20 16.93
CA LEU A 259 17.39 -5.76 17.88
C LEU A 259 17.57 -6.39 19.27
N GLY A 260 18.21 -7.56 19.35
CA GLY A 260 18.33 -8.32 20.58
C GLY A 260 16.96 -8.58 21.23
N GLY A 261 16.89 -8.43 22.55
CA GLY A 261 15.64 -8.57 23.32
C GLY A 261 14.62 -7.44 23.13
N GLU A 262 14.92 -6.41 22.32
CA GLU A 262 14.07 -5.22 22.14
C GLU A 262 13.16 -5.29 20.91
N ALA A 263 13.10 -6.43 20.21
CA ALA A 263 12.28 -6.60 19.01
C ALA A 263 10.78 -6.60 19.35
N CYS A 264 10.03 -5.62 18.85
CA CYS A 264 8.58 -5.61 18.96
C CYS A 264 7.95 -6.64 18.02
N GLY A 265 7.21 -7.62 18.57
CA GLY A 265 6.52 -8.67 17.80
C GLY A 265 5.21 -8.23 17.13
N GLN A 266 4.81 -6.96 17.21
CA GLN A 266 3.59 -6.40 16.59
C GLN A 266 2.27 -7.07 17.04
N CYS A 267 2.25 -7.72 18.20
CA CYS A 267 1.09 -8.47 18.70
C CYS A 267 -0.07 -7.59 19.19
N ARG A 268 0.13 -6.26 19.35
CA ARG A 268 -0.85 -5.25 19.79
C ARG A 268 -1.37 -5.42 21.22
N ALA A 269 -0.87 -6.38 22.00
CA ALA A 269 -1.32 -6.62 23.38
C ALA A 269 -1.12 -5.41 24.32
N CYS A 270 -0.21 -4.48 23.99
CA CYS A 270 0.02 -3.24 24.72
C CYS A 270 -1.10 -2.18 24.56
N LEU A 271 -2.05 -2.39 23.65
CA LEU A 271 -3.18 -1.48 23.44
C LEU A 271 -4.42 -1.91 24.27
N PRO A 272 -5.34 -0.95 24.57
CA PRO A 272 -5.27 0.47 24.25
C PRO A 272 -4.25 1.22 25.13
N CYS A 273 -3.61 2.26 24.55
CA CYS A 273 -2.78 3.19 25.31
C CYS A 273 -3.66 4.31 25.88
N PRO A 274 -3.59 4.68 27.17
CA PRO A 274 -4.39 5.78 27.73
C PRO A 274 -4.16 7.13 27.04
N SER A 275 -2.94 7.34 26.50
CA SER A 275 -2.58 8.54 25.74
C SER A 275 -2.75 8.35 24.22
N ALA A 276 -3.50 7.35 23.78
CA ALA A 276 -3.76 7.04 22.37
C ALA A 276 -2.50 6.91 21.48
N VAL A 277 -1.36 6.55 22.07
CA VAL A 277 -0.09 6.34 21.34
C VAL A 277 -0.20 5.03 20.55
N PRO A 278 0.03 5.04 19.23
CA PRO A 278 0.02 3.83 18.38
C PRO A 278 1.33 3.04 18.54
N ILE A 279 1.51 2.44 19.73
CA ILE A 279 2.74 1.80 20.16
C ILE A 279 3.32 0.80 19.14
N PRO A 280 2.52 -0.16 18.61
CA PRO A 280 3.06 -1.16 17.67
C PRO A 280 3.59 -0.53 16.39
N GLU A 281 2.87 0.44 15.84
CA GLU A 281 3.22 1.13 14.60
C GLU A 281 4.55 1.91 14.75
N LEU A 282 4.74 2.57 15.89
CA LEU A 282 5.96 3.30 16.21
C LEU A 282 7.15 2.37 16.41
N LEU A 283 6.96 1.30 17.20
CA LEU A 283 8.01 0.31 17.45
C LEU A 283 8.35 -0.50 16.19
N ARG A 284 7.42 -0.68 15.25
CA ARG A 284 7.72 -1.23 13.93
C ARG A 284 8.74 -0.35 13.18
N LEU A 285 8.56 0.96 13.19
CA LEU A 285 9.52 1.87 12.56
C LEU A 285 10.90 1.78 13.22
N ARG A 286 10.95 1.64 14.56
CA ARG A 286 12.21 1.40 15.28
C ARG A 286 12.83 0.07 14.86
N ASN A 287 12.06 -1.00 14.80
CA ASN A 287 12.55 -2.31 14.36
C ASN A 287 13.20 -2.22 12.97
N LEU A 288 12.59 -1.50 12.05
CA LEU A 288 13.13 -1.33 10.70
C LEU A 288 14.40 -0.49 10.68
N ALA A 289 14.46 0.58 11.49
CA ALA A 289 15.64 1.42 11.58
C ALA A 289 16.84 0.67 12.19
N VAL A 290 16.62 0.01 13.31
CA VAL A 290 17.69 -0.69 14.07
C VAL A 290 18.01 -2.05 13.42
N GLY A 291 16.99 -2.84 13.11
CA GLY A 291 17.16 -4.20 12.61
C GLY A 291 17.67 -4.28 11.17
N HIS A 292 17.34 -3.29 10.31
CA HIS A 292 17.62 -3.36 8.88
C HIS A 292 18.26 -2.10 8.30
N GLY A 293 18.70 -1.15 9.14
CA GLY A 293 19.34 0.08 8.67
C GLY A 293 18.43 1.01 7.84
N MET A 294 17.10 0.83 7.86
CA MET A 294 16.13 1.53 7.02
C MET A 294 15.86 2.97 7.49
N ASN A 295 16.91 3.70 7.89
CA ASN A 295 16.81 4.99 8.57
C ASN A 295 16.09 6.07 7.74
N THR A 296 16.38 6.17 6.45
CA THR A 296 15.74 7.18 5.57
C THR A 296 14.23 6.94 5.48
N PHE A 297 13.83 5.71 5.23
CA PHE A 297 12.43 5.33 5.15
C PHE A 297 11.69 5.58 6.48
N THR A 298 12.25 5.11 7.58
CA THR A 298 11.61 5.20 8.90
C THR A 298 11.50 6.64 9.40
N LYS A 299 12.50 7.49 9.14
CA LYS A 299 12.41 8.94 9.41
C LYS A 299 11.31 9.61 8.61
N GLU A 300 11.22 9.31 7.31
CA GLU A 300 10.13 9.86 6.47
C GLU A 300 8.76 9.45 6.99
N ARG A 301 8.57 8.15 7.29
CA ARG A 301 7.29 7.63 7.79
C ARG A 301 6.95 8.22 9.16
N TYR A 302 7.90 8.27 10.08
CA TYR A 302 7.70 8.85 11.40
C TYR A 302 7.25 10.32 11.34
N ASN A 303 7.83 11.12 10.44
CA ASN A 303 7.52 12.54 10.31
C ASN A 303 6.23 12.83 9.50
N LEU A 304 5.56 11.81 8.97
CA LEU A 304 4.19 11.90 8.46
C LEU A 304 3.13 11.80 9.56
N ILE A 305 3.47 11.24 10.72
CA ILE A 305 2.56 11.07 11.85
C ILE A 305 2.08 12.44 12.32
N GLY A 306 0.75 12.58 12.51
CA GLY A 306 0.09 13.83 12.86
C GLY A 306 -0.07 14.84 11.72
N ARG A 307 0.33 14.49 10.47
CA ARG A 307 0.34 15.40 9.32
C ARG A 307 -0.31 14.83 8.07
N ALA A 308 -0.78 13.61 8.13
CA ALA A 308 -1.33 12.90 7.00
C ALA A 308 -2.85 12.79 7.01
N GLY A 309 -3.53 13.48 7.91
CA GLY A 309 -4.97 13.39 8.09
C GLY A 309 -5.39 11.94 8.37
N HIS A 310 -6.48 11.48 7.77
CA HIS A 310 -6.98 10.11 7.94
C HIS A 310 -6.11 9.03 7.29
N TRP A 311 -5.01 9.41 6.61
CA TRP A 311 -4.13 8.45 5.92
C TRP A 311 -3.06 7.84 6.82
N TRP A 312 -2.83 8.40 8.00
CA TRP A 312 -1.80 7.98 8.92
C TRP A 312 -2.14 8.29 10.37
N GLU A 313 -1.40 7.73 11.31
CA GLU A 313 -1.56 7.94 12.74
C GLU A 313 -1.50 9.43 13.12
N GLU A 314 -2.23 9.82 14.17
CA GLU A 314 -2.31 11.21 14.65
C GLU A 314 -1.21 11.54 15.66
N LEU A 315 -0.82 10.58 16.51
CA LEU A 315 0.14 10.79 17.58
C LEU A 315 1.43 10.02 17.34
N ASN A 316 2.56 10.65 17.62
CA ASN A 316 3.86 10.02 17.60
C ASN A 316 4.35 9.64 19.01
N ALA A 317 5.58 9.10 19.12
CA ALA A 317 6.10 8.58 20.39
C ALA A 317 6.29 9.66 21.47
N SER A 318 6.37 10.96 21.13
CA SER A 318 6.49 12.03 22.12
C SER A 318 5.23 12.22 22.99
N ALA A 319 4.08 11.69 22.56
CA ALA A 319 2.85 11.72 23.34
C ALA A 319 2.83 10.70 24.49
N CYS A 320 3.84 9.84 24.62
CA CYS A 320 3.95 8.87 25.70
C CYS A 320 4.18 9.56 27.06
N GLN A 321 3.25 9.37 27.98
CA GLN A 321 3.32 9.91 29.35
C GLN A 321 4.04 8.99 30.34
N ARG A 322 4.63 7.88 29.87
CA ARG A 322 5.37 6.91 30.67
C ARG A 322 4.56 6.33 31.84
N CYS A 323 3.24 6.17 31.69
CA CYS A 323 2.35 5.65 32.75
C CYS A 323 2.62 4.18 33.12
N GLY A 324 3.25 3.41 32.22
CA GLY A 324 3.60 2.01 32.46
C GLY A 324 2.50 0.99 32.13
N ASP A 325 1.28 1.40 31.79
CA ASP A 325 0.13 0.52 31.55
C ASP A 325 0.38 -0.55 30.45
N CYS A 326 1.27 -0.26 29.52
CA CYS A 326 1.65 -1.17 28.45
C CYS A 326 2.62 -2.29 28.89
N LEU A 327 3.36 -2.10 29.99
CA LEU A 327 4.43 -3.01 30.43
C LEU A 327 3.89 -4.40 30.81
N PRO A 328 2.91 -4.55 31.73
CA PRO A 328 2.41 -5.86 32.13
C PRO A 328 1.67 -6.60 31.02
N ARG A 329 1.24 -5.88 29.97
CA ARG A 329 0.52 -6.45 28.83
C ARG A 329 1.45 -6.96 27.71
N CYS A 330 2.74 -6.57 27.73
CA CYS A 330 3.68 -6.98 26.70
C CYS A 330 4.17 -8.42 26.92
N PRO A 331 3.84 -9.38 26.03
CA PRO A 331 4.29 -10.77 26.18
C PRO A 331 5.81 -10.92 26.01
N HIS A 332 6.47 -9.92 25.44
CA HIS A 332 7.92 -9.87 25.27
C HIS A 332 8.64 -9.07 26.37
N GLN A 333 7.91 -8.58 27.38
CA GLN A 333 8.45 -7.80 28.51
C GLN A 333 9.31 -6.59 28.06
N LEU A 334 8.94 -5.96 26.96
CA LEU A 334 9.68 -4.82 26.40
C LEU A 334 9.58 -3.59 27.31
N PRO A 335 10.66 -2.82 27.48
CA PRO A 335 10.64 -1.52 28.15
C PRO A 335 10.00 -0.46 27.25
N ILE A 336 8.71 -0.61 26.91
CA ILE A 336 8.00 0.14 25.89
C ILE A 336 8.17 1.67 26.01
N PRO A 337 8.05 2.31 27.22
CA PRO A 337 8.25 3.75 27.34
C PRO A 337 9.66 4.21 26.93
N ASP A 338 10.69 3.40 27.20
CA ASP A 338 12.07 3.71 26.83
C ASP A 338 12.28 3.51 25.33
N LEU A 339 11.71 2.44 24.77
CA LEU A 339 11.76 2.19 23.32
C LEU A 339 11.02 3.27 22.53
N LEU A 340 9.92 3.81 23.06
CA LEU A 340 9.22 4.95 22.44
C LEU A 340 10.08 6.22 22.49
N ALA A 341 10.75 6.50 23.59
CA ALA A 341 11.67 7.62 23.71
C ALA A 341 12.84 7.49 22.73
N ASP A 342 13.47 6.30 22.65
CA ASP A 342 14.51 5.99 21.66
C ASP A 342 14.00 6.14 20.22
N THR A 343 12.78 5.65 19.93
CA THR A 343 12.12 5.82 18.63
C THR A 343 12.02 7.30 18.25
N HIS A 344 11.55 8.14 19.17
CA HIS A 344 11.42 9.57 18.94
C HIS A 344 12.77 10.22 18.69
N GLN A 345 13.76 9.93 19.53
CA GLN A 345 15.10 10.47 19.40
C GLN A 345 15.77 10.12 18.06
N ARG A 346 15.59 8.88 17.58
CA ARG A 346 16.18 8.41 16.33
C ARG A 346 15.49 8.96 15.09
N LEU A 347 14.14 9.04 15.13
CA LEU A 347 13.35 9.22 13.93
C LEU A 347 12.76 10.61 13.77
N ALA A 348 12.65 11.40 14.85
CA ALA A 348 12.17 12.78 14.75
C ALA A 348 13.13 13.64 13.92
N ALA A 349 12.56 14.39 13.00
CA ALA A 349 13.29 15.35 12.17
C ALA A 349 12.40 16.55 11.85
N ALA A 350 13.00 17.64 11.40
CA ALA A 350 12.25 18.79 10.92
C ALA A 350 11.30 18.36 9.77
N PRO A 351 10.06 18.87 9.75
CA PRO A 351 9.09 18.52 8.72
C PRO A 351 9.60 18.91 7.34
N ARG A 352 9.68 17.96 6.44
CA ARG A 352 9.88 18.26 5.02
C ARG A 352 8.53 18.61 4.39
N ARG A 353 8.54 19.59 3.47
CA ARG A 353 7.35 19.89 2.66
C ARG A 353 6.96 18.65 1.86
N ARG A 354 5.67 18.27 1.89
CA ARG A 354 5.19 17.17 1.06
C ARG A 354 5.38 17.51 -0.42
N LEU A 355 5.81 16.52 -1.20
CA LEU A 355 5.85 16.61 -2.66
C LEU A 355 4.43 16.56 -3.30
N TRP A 356 3.42 16.23 -2.49
CA TRP A 356 2.02 16.05 -2.89
C TRP A 356 1.14 16.84 -1.92
N GLY A 357 0.86 18.06 -2.20
CA GLY A 357 0.00 18.94 -1.40
C GLY A 357 0.06 20.34 -1.86
#